data_b50bdb94f3cd3f5ef369d7039ee0f39c
#
_entry.id   b50bdb94f3cd3f5ef369d7039ee0f39c
#
_cell.length_a   1.000
_cell.length_b   1.000
_cell.length_c   1.000
_cell.angle_alpha   90.00
_cell.angle_beta   90.00
_cell.angle_gamma   90.00
#
_symmetry.space_group_name_H-M   'P 1'
#
loop_
_entity.id
_entity.type
_entity.pdbx_description
1 polymer ?
#
loop_
_entity_poly.entity_id
_entity_poly.type
_entity_poly.pdbx_seq_one_letter_code
_entity_poly.pdbx_strand_id
1 'polypeptide(L)'
;DLLLLKSTDVAEGKKRKDRISLREQKSGKIKDFPLGASSVKALKEYLDTRDYTENDWLFPSQKGGGPITRQHAWRILSEAAKTVGITEAIGTHTLRKTFGYWAFKSGVDITRIQKLLNHSSPGITLAYIGITREELDNVYLELNL
;
A
#
# COMPACT_ATOMS: atom_id res chain seq x y z
N ASP A 1 -2.36 -6.94 -8.38
CA ASP A 1 -0.97 -7.42 -8.31
C ASP A 1 -0.59 -7.88 -6.89
N LEU A 2 -0.80 -7.08 -5.83
CA LEU A 2 -0.45 -7.44 -4.45
C LEU A 2 -1.07 -8.77 -3.99
N LEU A 3 -2.33 -9.02 -4.35
CA LEU A 3 -3.04 -10.25 -3.95
C LEU A 3 -2.52 -11.51 -4.66
N LEU A 4 -1.71 -11.35 -5.70
CA LEU A 4 -1.10 -12.45 -6.45
C LEU A 4 0.32 -12.78 -5.99
N LEU A 5 0.78 -12.14 -4.93
CA LEU A 5 2.08 -12.48 -4.34
C LEU A 5 2.05 -13.88 -3.76
N LYS A 6 3.16 -14.58 -3.93
CA LYS A 6 3.45 -15.86 -3.30
C LYS A 6 4.33 -15.70 -2.09
N SER A 7 4.41 -16.72 -1.27
CA SER A 7 5.29 -16.75 -0.12
C SER A 7 6.76 -16.50 -0.51
N THR A 8 7.20 -17.03 -1.66
CA THR A 8 8.54 -16.81 -2.23
C THR A 8 8.84 -15.37 -2.62
N ASP A 9 7.82 -14.54 -2.88
CA ASP A 9 8.05 -13.13 -3.22
C ASP A 9 8.49 -12.31 -2.01
N VAL A 10 8.15 -12.76 -0.79
CA VAL A 10 8.39 -12.03 0.47
C VAL A 10 9.32 -12.77 1.44
N ALA A 11 9.60 -14.06 1.19
CA ALA A 11 10.46 -14.87 2.06
C ALA A 11 11.24 -15.91 1.26
N GLU A 12 12.37 -16.33 1.81
CA GLU A 12 13.19 -17.44 1.36
C GLU A 12 13.45 -18.34 2.58
N GLY A 13 12.73 -19.46 2.64
CA GLY A 13 12.67 -20.27 3.85
C GLY A 13 12.16 -19.43 5.06
N LYS A 14 12.95 -19.42 6.13
CA LYS A 14 12.64 -18.61 7.34
C LYS A 14 13.08 -17.15 7.25
N LYS A 15 13.88 -16.79 6.25
CA LYS A 15 14.38 -15.42 6.06
C LYS A 15 13.36 -14.58 5.30
N ARG A 16 13.02 -13.40 5.81
CA ARG A 16 12.16 -12.43 5.12
C ARG A 16 13.00 -11.58 4.17
N LYS A 17 12.45 -11.30 3.01
CA LYS A 17 13.09 -10.38 2.06
C LYS A 17 12.87 -8.94 2.52
N ASP A 18 13.82 -8.10 2.26
CA ASP A 18 13.76 -6.66 2.51
C ASP A 18 13.22 -5.85 1.31
N ARG A 19 13.00 -6.54 0.18
CA ARG A 19 12.46 -5.98 -1.06
C ARG A 19 11.46 -6.93 -1.69
N ILE A 20 10.48 -6.34 -2.39
CA ILE A 20 9.55 -7.08 -3.25
C ILE A 20 9.78 -6.62 -4.68
N SER A 21 9.93 -7.60 -5.58
CA SER A 21 9.93 -7.38 -7.02
C SER A 21 8.69 -8.05 -7.61
N LEU A 22 7.85 -7.29 -8.29
CA LEU A 22 6.64 -7.81 -8.93
C LEU A 22 6.44 -7.24 -10.32
N ARG A 23 5.82 -8.02 -11.20
CA ARG A 23 5.41 -7.57 -12.53
C ARG A 23 3.98 -7.05 -12.49
N GLU A 24 3.80 -5.79 -12.86
CA GLU A 24 2.47 -5.20 -12.97
C GLU A 24 1.67 -5.85 -14.10
N GLN A 25 0.48 -6.36 -13.80
CA GLN A 25 -0.39 -6.98 -14.82
C GLN A 25 -0.81 -5.99 -15.92
N LYS A 26 -1.08 -4.73 -15.55
CA LYS A 26 -1.58 -3.72 -16.49
C LYS A 26 -0.50 -3.21 -17.45
N SER A 27 0.71 -3.00 -16.98
CA SER A 27 1.78 -2.38 -17.75
C SER A 27 2.88 -3.34 -18.18
N GLY A 28 2.93 -4.56 -17.59
CA GLY A 28 4.01 -5.53 -17.75
C GLY A 28 5.34 -5.09 -17.14
N LYS A 29 5.42 -3.90 -16.57
CA LYS A 29 6.65 -3.36 -15.97
C LYS A 29 6.97 -4.04 -14.64
N ILE A 30 8.26 -4.20 -14.37
CA ILE A 30 8.72 -4.69 -13.07
C ILE A 30 8.75 -3.50 -12.11
N LYS A 31 8.10 -3.67 -10.95
CA LYS A 31 8.24 -2.81 -9.79
C LYS A 31 9.08 -3.51 -8.74
N ASP A 32 10.13 -2.85 -8.33
CA ASP A 32 11.00 -3.28 -7.24
C ASP A 32 11.04 -2.19 -6.18
N PHE A 33 10.66 -2.54 -4.94
CA PHE A 33 10.58 -1.58 -3.84
C PHE A 33 10.99 -2.21 -2.50
N PRO A 34 11.62 -1.44 -1.60
CA PRO A 34 12.00 -1.91 -0.28
C PRO A 34 10.78 -2.08 0.63
N LEU A 35 10.88 -3.01 1.55
CA LEU A 35 9.96 -3.15 2.67
C LEU A 35 10.49 -2.39 3.88
N GLY A 36 9.66 -1.54 4.45
CA GLY A 36 9.99 -0.90 5.74
C GLY A 36 9.98 -1.90 6.90
N ALA A 37 10.66 -1.57 7.98
CA ALA A 37 10.81 -2.44 9.14
C ALA A 37 9.45 -2.92 9.72
N SER A 38 8.45 -2.05 9.76
CA SER A 38 7.08 -2.39 10.19
C SER A 38 6.42 -3.42 9.27
N SER A 39 6.62 -3.31 7.95
CA SER A 39 6.08 -4.27 6.98
C SER A 39 6.76 -5.63 7.10
N VAL A 40 8.09 -5.65 7.29
CA VAL A 40 8.85 -6.89 7.52
C VAL A 40 8.39 -7.56 8.81
N LYS A 41 8.19 -6.79 9.89
CA LYS A 41 7.65 -7.31 11.16
C LYS A 41 6.26 -7.91 10.98
N ALA A 42 5.34 -7.19 10.35
CA ALA A 42 3.98 -7.68 10.10
C ALA A 42 3.96 -8.94 9.22
N LEU A 43 4.80 -8.99 8.18
CA LEU A 43 4.96 -10.20 7.35
C LEU A 43 5.50 -11.37 8.16
N LYS A 44 6.46 -11.13 9.06
CA LYS A 44 6.98 -12.18 9.94
C LYS A 44 5.87 -12.71 10.84
N GLU A 45 5.18 -11.85 11.57
CA GLU A 45 4.08 -12.22 12.45
C GLU A 45 3.01 -13.01 11.68
N TYR A 46 2.60 -12.54 10.51
CA TYR A 46 1.61 -13.20 9.68
C TYR A 46 2.05 -14.59 9.20
N LEU A 47 3.28 -14.72 8.72
CA LEU A 47 3.79 -16.00 8.21
C LEU A 47 4.12 -17.00 9.32
N ASP A 48 4.47 -16.54 10.52
CA ASP A 48 4.73 -17.39 11.67
C ASP A 48 3.43 -18.02 12.26
N THR A 49 2.25 -17.47 11.92
CA THR A 49 0.95 -18.01 12.36
C THR A 49 0.42 -19.14 11.48
N ARG A 50 1.11 -19.52 10.43
CA ARG A 50 0.63 -20.50 9.46
C ARG A 50 1.75 -21.35 8.88
N ASP A 51 1.42 -22.60 8.57
CA ASP A 51 2.25 -23.42 7.72
C ASP A 51 2.07 -22.97 6.25
N TYR A 52 3.16 -22.79 5.53
CA TYR A 52 3.15 -22.44 4.12
C TYR A 52 4.31 -23.11 3.38
N THR A 53 4.08 -23.40 2.10
CA THR A 53 5.10 -23.84 1.17
C THR A 53 5.55 -22.69 0.27
N GLU A 54 6.65 -22.89 -0.43
CA GLU A 54 7.22 -21.86 -1.32
C GLU A 54 6.26 -21.38 -2.40
N ASN A 55 5.33 -22.22 -2.85
CA ASN A 55 4.39 -21.88 -3.92
C ASN A 55 3.02 -21.37 -3.44
N ASP A 56 2.82 -21.28 -2.13
CA ASP A 56 1.54 -20.84 -1.60
C ASP A 56 1.31 -19.35 -1.84
N TRP A 57 0.05 -19.00 -2.05
CA TRP A 57 -0.35 -17.60 -2.13
C TRP A 57 -0.09 -16.91 -0.79
N LEU A 58 0.47 -15.69 -0.84
CA LEU A 58 0.67 -14.90 0.36
C LEU A 58 -0.66 -14.64 1.08
N PHE A 59 -1.72 -14.41 0.32
CA PHE A 59 -3.08 -14.22 0.81
C PHE A 59 -4.01 -15.29 0.23
N PRO A 60 -3.99 -16.52 0.75
CA PRO A 60 -4.80 -17.62 0.20
C PRO A 60 -6.28 -17.44 0.51
N SER A 61 -7.11 -17.87 -0.41
CA SER A 61 -8.56 -17.98 -0.18
C SER A 61 -8.87 -19.15 0.76
N GLN A 62 -9.74 -18.96 1.75
CA GLN A 62 -10.24 -20.02 2.62
C GLN A 62 -11.05 -21.09 1.85
N LYS A 63 -11.57 -20.73 0.68
CA LYS A 63 -12.30 -21.68 -0.20
C LYS A 63 -11.36 -22.55 -1.03
N GLY A 64 -10.02 -22.34 -0.93
CA GLY A 64 -9.00 -23.08 -1.66
C GLY A 64 -8.79 -22.60 -3.10
N GLY A 65 -7.73 -23.11 -3.73
CA GLY A 65 -7.47 -22.99 -5.17
C GLY A 65 -6.87 -21.65 -5.67
N GLY A 66 -6.79 -20.59 -4.86
CA GLY A 66 -6.26 -19.30 -5.32
C GLY A 66 -6.08 -18.26 -4.22
N PRO A 67 -5.68 -17.04 -4.59
CA PRO A 67 -5.58 -15.92 -3.66
C PRO A 67 -6.97 -15.37 -3.33
N ILE A 68 -7.07 -14.57 -2.27
CA ILE A 68 -8.31 -13.85 -1.95
C ILE A 68 -8.68 -12.89 -3.08
N THR A 69 -9.98 -12.69 -3.27
CA THR A 69 -10.50 -11.73 -4.26
C THR A 69 -10.37 -10.29 -3.77
N ARG A 70 -10.47 -9.32 -4.69
CA ARG A 70 -10.52 -7.88 -4.34
C ARG A 70 -11.67 -7.56 -3.39
N GLN A 71 -12.84 -8.17 -3.62
CA GLN A 71 -14.01 -8.00 -2.75
C GLN A 71 -13.74 -8.53 -1.34
N HIS A 72 -13.08 -9.67 -1.23
CA HIS A 72 -12.73 -10.24 0.08
C HIS A 72 -11.69 -9.36 0.80
N ALA A 73 -10.64 -8.92 0.11
CA ALA A 73 -9.65 -8.00 0.68
C ALA A 73 -10.30 -6.68 1.13
N TRP A 74 -11.21 -6.13 0.32
CA TRP A 74 -11.96 -4.93 0.69
C TRP A 74 -12.82 -5.16 1.96
N ARG A 75 -13.50 -6.30 2.06
CA ARG A 75 -14.30 -6.65 3.25
C ARG A 75 -13.43 -6.72 4.50
N ILE A 76 -12.29 -7.40 4.44
CA ILE A 76 -11.34 -7.49 5.56
C ILE A 76 -10.91 -6.09 6.02
N LEU A 77 -10.51 -5.22 5.08
CA LEU A 77 -10.10 -3.85 5.40
C LEU A 77 -11.24 -3.03 5.99
N SER A 78 -12.45 -3.17 5.45
CA SER A 78 -13.63 -2.45 5.96
C SER A 78 -14.04 -2.91 7.35
N GLU A 79 -13.96 -4.20 7.64
CA GLU A 79 -14.24 -4.77 8.96
C GLU A 79 -13.18 -4.30 9.97
N ALA A 80 -11.89 -4.36 9.60
CA ALA A 80 -10.81 -3.86 10.45
C ALA A 80 -10.95 -2.36 10.76
N ALA A 81 -11.32 -1.54 9.77
CA ALA A 81 -11.56 -0.12 9.96
C ALA A 81 -12.69 0.14 10.96
N LYS A 82 -13.81 -0.56 10.84
CA LYS A 82 -14.92 -0.47 11.79
C LYS A 82 -14.52 -0.85 13.22
N THR A 83 -13.68 -1.88 13.36
CA THR A 83 -13.20 -2.34 14.69
C THR A 83 -12.40 -1.25 15.41
N VAL A 84 -11.71 -0.39 14.68
CA VAL A 84 -10.94 0.74 15.24
C VAL A 84 -11.70 2.08 15.20
N GLY A 85 -13.01 2.05 14.92
CA GLY A 85 -13.89 3.23 14.97
C GLY A 85 -13.85 4.11 13.73
N ILE A 86 -13.27 3.66 12.62
CA ILE A 86 -13.32 4.38 11.34
C ILE A 86 -14.65 4.09 10.66
N THR A 87 -15.48 5.12 10.51
CA THR A 87 -16.83 5.02 9.94
C THR A 87 -16.88 5.29 8.44
N GLU A 88 -15.86 5.96 7.90
CA GLU A 88 -15.76 6.29 6.49
C GLU A 88 -15.54 5.04 5.63
N ALA A 89 -15.98 5.13 4.37
CA ALA A 89 -15.80 4.06 3.40
C ALA A 89 -14.30 3.84 3.08
N ILE A 90 -13.77 2.70 3.46
CA ILE A 90 -12.39 2.32 3.23
C ILE A 90 -12.27 1.42 1.99
N GLY A 91 -11.25 1.69 1.18
CA GLY A 91 -10.91 0.89 0.01
C GLY A 91 -9.40 0.87 -0.26
N THR A 92 -9.00 0.13 -1.28
CA THR A 92 -7.59 0.05 -1.68
C THR A 92 -7.02 1.41 -2.09
N HIS A 93 -7.85 2.28 -2.66
CA HIS A 93 -7.47 3.66 -2.98
C HIS A 93 -7.27 4.51 -1.72
N THR A 94 -8.00 4.27 -0.66
CA THR A 94 -7.83 4.98 0.61
C THR A 94 -6.43 4.77 1.17
N LEU A 95 -5.95 3.52 1.23
CA LEU A 95 -4.59 3.22 1.71
C LEU A 95 -3.53 3.92 0.85
N ARG A 96 -3.73 3.95 -0.47
CA ARG A 96 -2.82 4.63 -1.40
C ARG A 96 -2.84 6.14 -1.24
N LYS A 97 -4.02 6.75 -1.02
CA LYS A 97 -4.17 8.18 -0.69
C LYS A 97 -3.49 8.52 0.62
N THR A 98 -3.73 7.73 1.66
CA THR A 98 -3.13 7.89 2.98
C THR A 98 -1.61 7.85 2.91
N PHE A 99 -1.03 6.90 2.17
CA PHE A 99 0.41 6.85 1.93
C PHE A 99 0.92 8.16 1.30
N GLY A 100 0.29 8.62 0.22
CA GLY A 100 0.70 9.85 -0.46
C GLY A 100 0.55 11.09 0.41
N TYR A 101 -0.55 11.19 1.16
CA TYR A 101 -0.81 12.30 2.10
C TYR A 101 0.28 12.37 3.18
N TRP A 102 0.55 11.28 3.86
CA TRP A 102 1.55 11.26 4.93
C TRP A 102 2.97 11.45 4.40
N ALA A 103 3.29 10.94 3.21
CA ALA A 103 4.57 11.25 2.56
C ALA A 103 4.72 12.75 2.32
N PHE A 104 3.66 13.41 1.83
CA PHE A 104 3.64 14.86 1.62
C PHE A 104 3.79 15.63 2.95
N LYS A 105 3.00 15.27 3.97
CA LYS A 105 3.10 15.90 5.31
C LYS A 105 4.45 15.67 5.99
N SER A 106 5.17 14.61 5.63
CA SER A 106 6.55 14.35 6.10
C SER A 106 7.62 15.10 5.30
N GLY A 107 7.25 16.00 4.40
CA GLY A 107 8.18 16.81 3.60
C GLY A 107 8.76 16.12 2.38
N VAL A 108 8.20 14.97 1.96
CA VAL A 108 8.63 14.33 0.70
C VAL A 108 8.16 15.20 -0.48
N ASP A 109 9.09 15.51 -1.36
CA ASP A 109 8.82 16.31 -2.56
C ASP A 109 7.70 15.69 -3.41
N ILE A 110 6.78 16.55 -3.87
CA ILE A 110 5.56 16.14 -4.59
C ILE A 110 5.88 15.42 -5.90
N THR A 111 6.99 15.72 -6.55
CA THR A 111 7.40 15.05 -7.80
C THR A 111 7.85 13.60 -7.53
N ARG A 112 8.42 13.33 -6.36
CA ARG A 112 8.75 11.97 -5.92
C ARG A 112 7.48 11.18 -5.62
N ILE A 113 6.52 11.79 -4.92
CA ILE A 113 5.21 11.17 -4.64
C ILE A 113 4.47 10.89 -5.95
N GLN A 114 4.48 11.85 -6.88
CA GLN A 114 3.93 11.69 -8.23
C GLN A 114 4.48 10.44 -8.94
N LYS A 115 5.81 10.28 -8.93
CA LYS A 115 6.47 9.11 -9.53
C LYS A 115 6.06 7.80 -8.85
N LEU A 116 6.03 7.78 -7.51
CA LEU A 116 5.61 6.60 -6.73
C LEU A 116 4.15 6.22 -7.02
N LEU A 117 3.29 7.22 -7.17
CA LEU A 117 1.89 7.04 -7.49
C LEU A 117 1.62 6.91 -8.99
N ASN A 118 2.65 7.03 -9.85
CA ASN A 118 2.54 6.94 -11.30
C ASN A 118 1.48 7.90 -11.89
N HIS A 119 1.45 9.13 -11.39
CA HIS A 119 0.57 10.19 -11.87
C HIS A 119 1.25 11.01 -12.96
N SER A 120 0.47 11.60 -13.87
CA SER A 120 0.98 12.38 -15.00
C SER A 120 1.43 13.79 -14.61
N SER A 121 0.98 14.33 -13.47
CA SER A 121 1.40 15.66 -13.01
C SER A 121 1.35 15.80 -11.48
N PRO A 122 2.13 16.76 -10.92
CA PRO A 122 2.06 17.10 -9.50
C PRO A 122 0.67 17.57 -9.06
N GLY A 123 -0.04 18.35 -9.90
CA GLY A 123 -1.39 18.83 -9.60
C GLY A 123 -2.40 17.68 -9.41
N ILE A 124 -2.33 16.65 -10.26
CA ILE A 124 -3.13 15.44 -10.09
C ILE A 124 -2.78 14.74 -8.78
N THR A 125 -1.50 14.73 -8.40
CA THR A 125 -1.06 14.12 -7.14
C THR A 125 -1.60 14.86 -5.94
N LEU A 126 -1.52 16.19 -5.90
CA LEU A 126 -2.06 17.02 -4.82
C LEU A 126 -3.57 16.79 -4.66
N ALA A 127 -4.33 16.89 -5.74
CA ALA A 127 -5.77 16.62 -5.72
C ALA A 127 -6.09 15.19 -5.26
N TYR A 128 -5.32 14.19 -5.72
CA TYR A 128 -5.51 12.79 -5.36
C TYR A 128 -5.29 12.53 -3.87
N ILE A 129 -4.25 13.12 -3.27
CA ILE A 129 -3.93 12.95 -1.85
C ILE A 129 -4.80 13.83 -0.94
N GLY A 130 -5.63 14.70 -1.52
CA GLY A 130 -6.60 15.52 -0.79
C GLY A 130 -6.03 16.81 -0.22
N ILE A 131 -4.94 17.33 -0.79
CA ILE A 131 -4.45 18.66 -0.45
C ILE A 131 -5.43 19.70 -1.02
N THR A 132 -6.06 20.45 -0.14
CA THR A 132 -7.07 21.44 -0.49
C THR A 132 -6.43 22.77 -0.87
N ARG A 133 -7.25 23.64 -1.52
CA ARG A 133 -6.83 25.01 -1.80
C ARG A 133 -6.53 25.78 -0.52
N GLU A 134 -7.30 25.54 0.54
CA GLU A 134 -7.08 26.15 1.86
C GLU A 134 -5.72 25.78 2.47
N GLU A 135 -5.28 24.52 2.32
CA GLU A 135 -3.93 24.10 2.76
C GLU A 135 -2.83 24.81 1.95
N LEU A 136 -3.06 25.09 0.67
CA LEU A 136 -2.12 25.87 -0.16
C LEU A 136 -2.15 27.36 0.22
N ASP A 137 -3.33 27.92 0.51
CA ASP A 137 -3.49 29.31 0.94
C ASP A 137 -2.81 29.54 2.31
N ASN A 138 -2.82 28.56 3.21
CA ASN A 138 -2.11 28.63 4.49
C ASN A 138 -0.60 28.84 4.33
N VAL A 139 0.01 28.39 3.24
CA VAL A 139 1.42 28.65 2.98
C VAL A 139 1.71 30.15 2.86
N TYR A 140 0.80 30.93 2.24
CA TYR A 140 0.93 32.37 2.17
C TYR A 140 0.81 33.03 3.54
N LEU A 141 -0.11 32.51 4.38
CA LEU A 141 -0.32 33.04 5.73
C LEU A 141 0.85 32.73 6.67
N GLU A 142 1.41 31.52 6.57
CA GLU A 142 2.54 31.09 7.39
C GLU A 142 3.84 31.81 7.01
N LEU A 143 4.09 32.04 5.73
CA LEU A 143 5.29 32.72 5.26
C LEU A 143 5.25 34.22 5.54
N ASN A 144 4.05 34.80 5.73
CA ASN A 144 3.82 36.22 6.06
C ASN A 144 4.67 37.19 5.22
N LEU A 145 4.76 36.94 3.91
CA LEU A 145 5.51 37.73 2.93
C LEU A 145 4.69 38.89 2.38
#